data_b9bbac076469a53edfdd9f91a2a50dc2
#
_entry.id   b9bbac076469a53edfdd9f91a2a50dc2
#
_cell.length_a   1.000
_cell.length_b   1.000
_cell.length_c   1.000
_cell.angle_alpha   90.00
_cell.angle_beta   90.00
_cell.angle_gamma   90.00
#
_symmetry.space_group_name_H-M   'P 1'
#
loop_
_entity.id
_entity.type
_entity.pdbx_description
1 polymer ?
#
loop_
_entity_poly.entity_id
_entity_poly.type
_entity_poly.pdbx_seq_one_letter_code
_entity_poly.pdbx_strand_id
1 'polypeptide(L)'
;MDKVLKNATTDDPLLLYAELAPAGVRAAQRRLKSGELKRIALGVLSSRPQDEWPALIARERIRVLAALFPKSVIAYRSAFQGGTPSGGVMYLTYSNPRKVELPGLIVQLLKGPGPQQGDMPMMGRELYFPSPARLLLENLTISRGAVHKSVGRAAVEQRLIDICEARGEDALG
;
A
#
# COMPACT_ATOMS: atom_id res chain seq x y z
N MET A 1 -7.57 -1.60 25.34
CA MET A 1 -6.75 -2.09 24.19
C MET A 1 -5.68 -1.05 23.92
N ASP A 2 -4.51 -1.27 24.49
CA ASP A 2 -3.41 -0.31 24.49
C ASP A 2 -2.82 -0.18 23.07
N LYS A 3 -2.93 1.03 22.54
CA LYS A 3 -2.20 1.48 21.37
C LYS A 3 -0.72 1.50 21.76
N VAL A 4 0.02 0.45 21.43
CA VAL A 4 1.47 0.43 21.57
C VAL A 4 2.03 1.51 20.63
N LEU A 5 2.15 2.73 21.15
CA LEU A 5 2.97 3.79 20.58
C LEU A 5 4.43 3.29 20.67
N LYS A 6 4.86 2.57 19.64
CA LYS A 6 6.28 2.31 19.45
C LYS A 6 6.95 3.68 19.32
N ASN A 7 7.72 4.06 20.36
CA ASN A 7 8.67 5.14 20.25
C ASN A 7 9.51 4.89 19.00
N ALA A 8 9.36 5.74 17.98
CA ALA A 8 10.23 5.71 16.82
C ALA A 8 11.65 5.88 17.34
N THR A 9 12.42 4.83 17.33
CA THR A 9 13.81 4.81 17.76
C THR A 9 14.54 5.85 16.90
N THR A 10 15.44 6.60 17.51
CA THR A 10 16.26 7.66 16.88
C THR A 10 17.05 7.13 15.66
N ASP A 11 17.12 5.83 15.50
CA ASP A 11 17.89 5.10 14.48
C ASP A 11 17.04 4.55 13.30
N ASP A 12 15.73 4.85 13.27
CA ASP A 12 14.88 4.43 12.14
C ASP A 12 15.21 5.29 10.90
N PRO A 13 15.67 4.67 9.80
CA PRO A 13 16.04 5.39 8.59
C PRO A 13 14.86 6.06 7.89
N LEU A 14 13.61 5.68 8.27
CA LEU A 14 12.37 6.21 7.73
C LEU A 14 11.44 6.70 8.85
N LEU A 15 11.11 7.99 8.83
CA LEU A 15 10.18 8.60 9.77
C LEU A 15 8.87 8.95 9.06
N LEU A 16 7.77 8.48 9.63
CA LEU A 16 6.41 8.76 9.15
C LEU A 16 5.68 9.64 10.17
N TYR A 17 5.24 10.83 9.78
CA TYR A 17 4.53 11.74 10.69
C TYR A 17 3.29 11.12 11.32
N ALA A 18 2.60 10.24 10.60
CA ALA A 18 1.42 9.53 11.10
C ALA A 18 1.72 8.57 12.28
N GLU A 19 2.99 8.20 12.47
CA GLU A 19 3.43 7.30 13.56
C GLU A 19 4.04 8.07 14.75
N LEU A 20 4.22 9.39 14.63
CA LEU A 20 4.88 10.20 15.65
C LEU A 20 3.86 10.84 16.62
N ALA A 21 4.21 10.83 17.90
CA ALA A 21 3.56 11.69 18.87
C ALA A 21 3.90 13.17 18.60
N PRO A 22 3.12 14.17 19.11
CA PRO A 22 3.35 15.59 18.83
C PRO A 22 4.78 16.10 19.16
N ALA A 23 5.39 15.56 20.20
CA ALA A 23 6.79 15.86 20.53
C ALA A 23 7.77 15.34 19.48
N GLY A 24 7.51 14.13 18.95
CA GLY A 24 8.28 13.52 17.86
C GLY A 24 8.18 14.29 16.56
N VAL A 25 7.01 14.82 16.23
CA VAL A 25 6.81 15.69 15.06
C VAL A 25 7.67 16.94 15.16
N ARG A 26 7.69 17.60 16.33
CA ARG A 26 8.55 18.78 16.56
C ARG A 26 10.04 18.45 16.45
N ALA A 27 10.45 17.30 16.98
CA ALA A 27 11.83 16.82 16.86
C ALA A 27 12.20 16.54 15.39
N ALA A 28 11.34 15.85 14.65
CA ALA A 28 11.53 15.57 13.22
C ALA A 28 11.61 16.87 12.39
N GLN A 29 10.81 17.88 12.71
CA GLN A 29 10.88 19.18 12.04
C GLN A 29 12.21 19.91 12.30
N ARG A 30 12.76 19.84 13.52
CA ARG A 30 14.10 20.40 13.81
C ARG A 30 15.18 19.69 13.01
N ARG A 31 15.15 18.36 12.95
CA ARG A 31 16.10 17.54 12.18
C ARG A 31 15.97 17.76 10.66
N LEU A 32 14.76 18.06 10.18
CA LEU A 32 14.54 18.47 8.79
C LEU A 32 15.17 19.85 8.51
N LYS A 33 15.03 20.81 9.44
CA LYS A 33 15.65 22.15 9.30
C LYS A 33 17.17 22.11 9.38
N SER A 34 17.74 21.23 10.18
CA SER A 34 19.20 21.04 10.27
C SER A 34 19.79 20.26 9.07
N GLY A 35 18.96 19.70 8.18
CA GLY A 35 19.41 18.90 7.05
C GLY A 35 19.74 17.45 7.40
N GLU A 36 19.58 17.03 8.63
CA GLU A 36 19.77 15.63 9.07
C GLU A 36 18.72 14.70 8.47
N LEU A 37 17.50 15.19 8.30
CA LEU A 37 16.44 14.50 7.60
C LEU A 37 16.13 15.21 6.28
N LYS A 38 15.77 14.43 5.28
CA LYS A 38 15.27 14.92 3.99
C LYS A 38 13.86 14.41 3.75
N ARG A 39 13.06 15.19 3.05
CA ARG A 39 11.69 14.82 2.72
C ARG A 39 11.65 13.95 1.47
N ILE A 40 11.09 12.75 1.59
CA ILE A 40 10.79 11.85 0.46
C ILE A 40 9.44 12.25 -0.15
N ALA A 41 8.41 12.40 0.70
CA ALA A 41 7.06 12.79 0.32
C ALA A 41 6.39 13.51 1.49
N LEU A 42 5.16 14.01 1.32
CA LEU A 42 4.40 14.62 2.41
C LEU A 42 4.22 13.62 3.56
N GLY A 43 4.75 13.95 4.72
CA GLY A 43 4.69 13.09 5.91
C GLY A 43 5.70 11.94 5.95
N VAL A 44 6.59 11.83 4.94
CA VAL A 44 7.62 10.78 4.86
C VAL A 44 8.99 11.44 4.81
N LEU A 45 9.82 11.16 5.81
CA LEU A 45 11.18 11.70 5.94
C LEU A 45 12.19 10.55 6.01
N SER A 46 13.43 10.81 5.58
CA SER A 46 14.54 9.86 5.71
C SER A 46 15.83 10.54 6.10
N SER A 47 16.65 9.83 6.89
CA SER A 47 18.06 10.17 7.14
C SER A 47 19.01 9.59 6.08
N ARG A 48 18.51 8.71 5.19
CA ARG A 48 19.31 8.06 4.16
C ARG A 48 19.55 8.97 2.95
N PRO A 49 20.66 8.77 2.21
CA PRO A 49 20.90 9.40 0.93
C PRO A 49 19.78 9.14 -0.09
N GLN A 50 19.64 10.03 -1.07
CA GLN A 50 18.53 9.94 -2.04
C GLN A 50 18.60 8.73 -2.97
N ASP A 51 19.78 8.27 -3.28
CA ASP A 51 20.03 7.06 -4.09
C ASP A 51 19.55 5.78 -3.40
N GLU A 52 19.48 5.74 -2.07
CA GLU A 52 18.93 4.62 -1.30
C GLU A 52 17.39 4.63 -1.19
N TRP A 53 16.72 5.74 -1.49
CA TRP A 53 15.28 5.89 -1.27
C TRP A 53 14.41 4.86 -2.01
N PRO A 54 14.68 4.48 -3.28
CA PRO A 54 13.90 3.45 -3.95
C PRO A 54 13.91 2.11 -3.20
N ALA A 55 15.07 1.67 -2.75
CA ALA A 55 15.21 0.45 -1.98
C ALA A 55 14.52 0.55 -0.61
N LEU A 56 14.64 1.70 0.06
CA LEU A 56 13.99 1.97 1.34
C LEU A 56 12.45 1.93 1.21
N ILE A 57 11.90 2.60 0.18
CA ILE A 57 10.45 2.59 -0.10
C ILE A 57 9.97 1.19 -0.46
N ALA A 58 10.72 0.43 -1.25
CA ALA A 58 10.36 -0.94 -1.60
C ALA A 58 10.27 -1.84 -0.35
N ARG A 59 11.23 -1.73 0.56
CA ARG A 59 11.28 -2.50 1.81
C ARG A 59 10.16 -2.11 2.78
N GLU A 60 9.94 -0.83 2.98
CA GLU A 60 8.98 -0.28 3.94
C GLU A 60 7.60 0.00 3.31
N ARG A 61 7.33 -0.52 2.10
CA ARG A 61 6.18 -0.19 1.26
C ARG A 61 4.86 -0.23 2.01
N ILE A 62 4.56 -1.33 2.71
CA ILE A 62 3.30 -1.51 3.43
C ILE A 62 3.14 -0.45 4.52
N ARG A 63 4.21 -0.16 5.25
CA ARG A 63 4.25 0.85 6.31
C ARG A 63 3.99 2.26 5.75
N VAL A 64 4.67 2.60 4.66
CA VAL A 64 4.53 3.90 3.98
C VAL A 64 3.12 4.09 3.44
N LEU A 65 2.59 3.09 2.73
CA LEU A 65 1.26 3.17 2.14
C LEU A 65 0.16 3.24 3.21
N ALA A 66 0.27 2.48 4.30
CA ALA A 66 -0.66 2.55 5.42
C ALA A 66 -0.69 3.93 6.08
N ALA A 67 0.49 4.57 6.23
CA ALA A 67 0.62 5.89 6.83
C ALA A 67 0.11 7.02 5.91
N LEU A 68 0.36 6.92 4.61
CA LEU A 68 -0.06 7.93 3.64
C LEU A 68 -1.53 7.81 3.22
N PHE A 69 -2.06 6.59 3.18
CA PHE A 69 -3.40 6.27 2.68
C PHE A 69 -4.13 5.33 3.64
N PRO A 70 -4.42 5.78 4.88
CA PRO A 70 -5.12 4.94 5.85
C PRO A 70 -6.49 4.50 5.32
N LYS A 71 -6.85 3.25 5.63
CA LYS A 71 -8.08 2.59 5.15
C LYS A 71 -8.15 2.40 3.63
N SER A 72 -7.02 2.48 2.92
CA SER A 72 -6.97 2.05 1.53
C SER A 72 -6.90 0.53 1.42
N VAL A 73 -7.31 0.02 0.27
CA VAL A 73 -7.29 -1.42 -0.03
C VAL A 73 -6.46 -1.64 -1.28
N ILE A 74 -5.54 -2.60 -1.23
CA ILE A 74 -4.77 -3.02 -2.41
C ILE A 74 -5.75 -3.58 -3.43
N ALA A 75 -5.64 -3.17 -4.69
CA ALA A 75 -6.69 -3.40 -5.66
C ALA A 75 -6.15 -3.91 -7.01
N TYR A 76 -7.05 -4.46 -7.80
CA TYR A 76 -6.80 -4.87 -9.18
C TYR A 76 -5.57 -5.75 -9.33
N ARG A 77 -4.72 -5.45 -10.32
CA ARG A 77 -3.49 -6.21 -10.62
C ARG A 77 -2.56 -6.31 -9.42
N SER A 78 -2.42 -5.25 -8.62
CA SER A 78 -1.57 -5.28 -7.44
C SER A 78 -2.04 -6.28 -6.39
N ALA A 79 -3.35 -6.38 -6.18
CA ALA A 79 -3.92 -7.41 -5.32
C ALA A 79 -3.73 -8.80 -5.91
N PHE A 80 -4.00 -8.95 -7.21
CA PHE A 80 -3.85 -10.23 -7.91
C PHE A 80 -2.41 -10.78 -7.84
N GLN A 81 -1.42 -9.89 -7.81
CA GLN A 81 0.01 -10.21 -7.66
C GLN A 81 0.48 -10.27 -6.19
N GLY A 82 -0.43 -10.49 -5.24
CA GLY A 82 -0.09 -10.65 -3.82
C GLY A 82 0.38 -9.36 -3.12
N GLY A 83 -0.06 -8.19 -3.58
CA GLY A 83 0.31 -6.91 -2.98
C GLY A 83 1.67 -6.38 -3.46
N THR A 84 2.15 -6.85 -4.61
CA THR A 84 3.39 -6.36 -5.22
C THR A 84 3.10 -5.34 -6.34
N PRO A 85 4.00 -4.35 -6.56
CA PRO A 85 3.89 -3.45 -7.69
C PRO A 85 4.07 -4.20 -9.03
N SER A 86 3.28 -3.81 -10.03
CA SER A 86 3.43 -4.29 -11.39
C SER A 86 4.06 -3.20 -12.26
N GLY A 87 5.25 -3.44 -12.78
CA GLY A 87 5.98 -2.43 -13.55
C GLY A 87 6.23 -1.12 -12.76
N GLY A 88 6.46 -1.21 -11.45
CA GLY A 88 6.66 -0.05 -10.58
C GLY A 88 5.37 0.67 -10.17
N VAL A 89 4.18 0.16 -10.58
CA VAL A 89 2.89 0.77 -10.26
C VAL A 89 2.13 -0.07 -9.23
N MET A 90 1.59 0.57 -8.21
CA MET A 90 0.71 -0.04 -7.22
C MET A 90 -0.68 0.59 -7.26
N TYR A 91 -1.70 -0.25 -7.38
CA TYR A 91 -3.10 0.16 -7.42
C TYR A 91 -3.74 0.00 -6.05
N LEU A 92 -4.37 1.06 -5.56
CA LEU A 92 -5.15 1.07 -4.32
C LEU A 92 -6.53 1.66 -4.58
N THR A 93 -7.57 1.17 -3.92
CA THR A 93 -8.84 1.90 -3.81
C THR A 93 -8.77 2.85 -2.62
N TYR A 94 -9.23 4.08 -2.83
CA TYR A 94 -9.20 5.15 -1.83
C TYR A 94 -10.30 6.18 -2.09
N SER A 95 -10.67 6.95 -1.07
CA SER A 95 -11.71 7.98 -1.19
C SER A 95 -11.35 9.10 -2.18
N ASN A 96 -10.06 9.49 -2.22
CA ASN A 96 -9.55 10.57 -3.06
C ASN A 96 -8.65 10.02 -4.16
N PRO A 97 -9.17 9.83 -5.40
CA PRO A 97 -8.39 9.29 -6.51
C PRO A 97 -7.31 10.28 -6.94
N ARG A 98 -6.08 9.79 -7.05
CA ARG A 98 -4.93 10.55 -7.57
C ARG A 98 -3.76 9.64 -7.85
N LYS A 99 -2.79 10.14 -8.61
CA LYS A 99 -1.47 9.54 -8.77
C LYS A 99 -0.51 10.15 -7.76
N VAL A 100 0.26 9.32 -7.07
CA VAL A 100 1.33 9.75 -6.16
C VAL A 100 2.63 9.06 -6.57
N GLU A 101 3.68 9.85 -6.73
CA GLU A 101 4.99 9.34 -7.11
C GLU A 101 5.90 9.32 -5.88
N LEU A 102 6.41 8.14 -5.57
CA LEU A 102 7.43 7.89 -4.57
C LEU A 102 8.68 7.38 -5.29
N PRO A 103 9.86 7.53 -4.71
CA PRO A 103 11.08 6.96 -5.29
C PRO A 103 10.94 5.45 -5.54
N GLY A 104 11.01 5.07 -6.83
CA GLY A 104 10.87 3.67 -7.27
C GLY A 104 9.45 3.10 -7.23
N LEU A 105 8.42 3.90 -6.91
CA LEU A 105 7.05 3.42 -6.81
C LEU A 105 6.03 4.49 -7.24
N ILE A 106 5.18 4.16 -8.19
CA ILE A 106 4.00 4.95 -8.54
C ILE A 106 2.79 4.35 -7.82
N VAL A 107 2.08 5.15 -7.03
CA VAL A 107 0.84 4.74 -6.38
C VAL A 107 -0.33 5.34 -7.14
N GLN A 108 -1.14 4.49 -7.75
CA GLN A 108 -2.37 4.89 -8.43
C GLN A 108 -3.56 4.67 -7.50
N LEU A 109 -4.05 5.76 -6.90
CA LEU A 109 -5.26 5.74 -6.08
C LEU A 109 -6.48 5.84 -7.00
N LEU A 110 -7.36 4.86 -6.91
CA LEU A 110 -8.60 4.77 -7.67
C LEU A 110 -9.79 4.98 -6.73
N LYS A 111 -10.82 5.68 -7.19
CA LYS A 111 -12.05 5.82 -6.41
C LYS A 111 -12.69 4.45 -6.20
N GLY A 112 -12.95 4.11 -4.95
CA GLY A 112 -13.58 2.85 -4.58
C GLY A 112 -13.89 2.79 -3.09
N PRO A 113 -14.60 1.76 -2.66
CA PRO A 113 -14.90 1.56 -1.25
C PRO A 113 -13.62 1.31 -0.45
N GLY A 114 -13.64 1.75 0.81
CA GLY A 114 -12.65 1.35 1.80
C GLY A 114 -12.73 -0.15 2.13
N PRO A 115 -12.14 -0.56 3.26
CA PRO A 115 -12.19 -1.96 3.70
C PRO A 115 -13.62 -2.45 3.87
N GLN A 116 -13.88 -3.66 3.41
CA GLN A 116 -15.16 -4.36 3.51
C GLN A 116 -15.00 -5.65 4.33
N GLN A 117 -16.12 -6.31 4.61
CA GLN A 117 -16.12 -7.61 5.28
C GLN A 117 -15.27 -8.62 4.48
N GLY A 118 -14.36 -9.31 5.16
CA GLY A 118 -13.42 -10.25 4.56
C GLY A 118 -12.10 -9.64 4.08
N ASP A 119 -11.99 -8.30 3.98
CA ASP A 119 -10.70 -7.65 3.72
C ASP A 119 -9.81 -7.72 4.97
N MET A 120 -8.53 -8.02 4.80
CA MET A 120 -7.60 -8.23 5.92
C MET A 120 -6.59 -7.09 6.06
N PRO A 121 -6.35 -6.57 7.28
CA PRO A 121 -5.32 -5.57 7.51
C PRO A 121 -3.93 -6.17 7.26
N MET A 122 -3.13 -5.47 6.48
CA MET A 122 -1.75 -5.89 6.19
C MET A 122 -0.82 -5.58 7.35
N MET A 123 -0.20 -6.61 7.92
CA MET A 123 0.75 -6.48 9.04
C MET A 123 0.18 -5.68 10.23
N GLY A 124 -1.14 -5.80 10.50
CA GLY A 124 -1.81 -5.08 11.58
C GLY A 124 -1.94 -3.56 11.36
N ARG A 125 -1.79 -3.08 10.13
CA ARG A 125 -1.86 -1.66 9.75
C ARG A 125 -3.16 -1.32 9.03
N GLU A 126 -3.44 -0.03 8.85
CA GLU A 126 -4.61 0.48 8.13
C GLU A 126 -4.45 0.48 6.59
N LEU A 127 -3.72 -0.47 6.06
CA LEU A 127 -3.72 -0.86 4.64
C LEU A 127 -4.29 -2.26 4.57
N TYR A 128 -5.21 -2.50 3.65
CA TYR A 128 -5.94 -3.76 3.59
C TYR A 128 -5.65 -4.54 2.33
N PHE A 129 -5.63 -5.86 2.45
CA PHE A 129 -5.65 -6.78 1.32
C PHE A 129 -7.10 -7.22 1.06
N PRO A 130 -7.59 -7.21 -0.18
CA PRO A 130 -8.97 -7.53 -0.49
C PRO A 130 -9.29 -9.00 -0.22
N SER A 131 -10.55 -9.27 0.10
CA SER A 131 -11.06 -10.64 0.13
C SER A 131 -10.90 -11.34 -1.23
N PRO A 132 -10.83 -12.67 -1.28
CA PRO A 132 -10.71 -13.40 -2.56
C PRO A 132 -11.79 -13.04 -3.56
N ALA A 133 -13.05 -12.93 -3.12
CA ALA A 133 -14.17 -12.54 -3.98
C ALA A 133 -13.98 -11.14 -4.55
N ARG A 134 -13.64 -10.15 -3.72
CA ARG A 134 -13.37 -8.78 -4.16
C ARG A 134 -12.20 -8.71 -5.16
N LEU A 135 -11.11 -9.42 -4.86
CA LEU A 135 -9.94 -9.50 -5.73
C LEU A 135 -10.31 -9.98 -7.13
N LEU A 136 -11.09 -11.04 -7.22
CA LEU A 136 -11.52 -11.62 -8.49
C LEU A 136 -12.46 -10.67 -9.24
N LEU A 137 -13.50 -10.15 -8.57
CA LEU A 137 -14.48 -9.24 -9.16
C LEU A 137 -13.86 -7.95 -9.70
N GLU A 138 -12.94 -7.33 -8.95
CA GLU A 138 -12.24 -6.13 -9.41
C GLU A 138 -11.43 -6.38 -10.68
N ASN A 139 -10.83 -7.57 -10.83
CA ASN A 139 -10.01 -7.93 -11.98
C ASN A 139 -10.81 -8.38 -13.20
N LEU A 140 -12.11 -8.69 -13.05
CA LEU A 140 -13.03 -8.90 -14.19
C LEU A 140 -13.45 -7.58 -14.84
N THR A 141 -13.25 -6.44 -14.16
CA THR A 141 -13.60 -5.13 -14.70
C THR A 141 -12.74 -4.80 -15.92
N ILE A 142 -13.39 -4.46 -17.03
CA ILE A 142 -12.70 -4.07 -18.27
C ILE A 142 -11.96 -2.75 -18.04
N SER A 143 -10.65 -2.76 -18.20
CA SER A 143 -9.83 -1.54 -18.18
C SER A 143 -10.02 -0.78 -19.47
N ARG A 144 -10.56 0.48 -19.36
CA ARG A 144 -10.63 1.41 -20.49
C ARG A 144 -9.42 2.35 -20.41
N GLY A 145 -8.64 2.47 -21.48
CA GLY A 145 -7.49 3.36 -21.58
C GLY A 145 -6.14 2.64 -21.61
N ALA A 146 -5.06 3.42 -21.67
CA ALA A 146 -3.68 2.92 -21.86
C ALA A 146 -3.10 2.20 -20.64
N VAL A 147 -3.72 2.33 -19.46
CA VAL A 147 -3.23 1.72 -18.22
C VAL A 147 -4.11 0.52 -17.87
N HIS A 148 -3.59 -0.66 -18.11
CA HIS A 148 -4.26 -1.92 -17.77
C HIS A 148 -4.17 -2.18 -16.26
N LYS A 149 -5.15 -1.68 -15.50
CA LYS A 149 -5.24 -1.88 -14.04
C LYS A 149 -5.61 -3.32 -13.65
N SER A 150 -6.38 -4.04 -14.49
CA SER A 150 -6.81 -5.43 -14.28
C SER A 150 -5.91 -6.41 -15.02
N VAL A 151 -5.90 -7.68 -14.60
CA VAL A 151 -5.12 -8.74 -15.24
C VAL A 151 -5.83 -9.37 -16.45
N GLY A 152 -7.12 -9.11 -16.62
CA GLY A 152 -7.93 -9.68 -17.68
C GLY A 152 -8.61 -10.99 -17.29
N ARG A 153 -9.65 -11.35 -18.09
CA ARG A 153 -10.56 -12.46 -17.80
C ARG A 153 -9.87 -13.81 -17.71
N ALA A 154 -9.00 -14.12 -18.67
CA ALA A 154 -8.31 -15.41 -18.70
C ALA A 154 -7.48 -15.70 -17.45
N ALA A 155 -6.79 -14.69 -16.92
CA ALA A 155 -6.02 -14.84 -15.67
C ALA A 155 -6.93 -15.06 -14.46
N VAL A 156 -8.09 -14.41 -14.42
CA VAL A 156 -9.08 -14.62 -13.36
C VAL A 156 -9.69 -16.01 -13.41
N GLU A 157 -10.04 -16.48 -14.61
CA GLU A 157 -10.55 -17.85 -14.84
C GLU A 157 -9.54 -18.90 -14.39
N GLN A 158 -8.27 -18.74 -14.77
CA GLN A 158 -7.22 -19.67 -14.32
C GLN A 158 -7.08 -19.65 -12.78
N ARG A 159 -7.13 -18.47 -12.16
CA ARG A 159 -7.06 -18.37 -10.70
C ARG A 159 -8.24 -19.03 -9.99
N LEU A 160 -9.44 -18.96 -10.57
CA LEU A 160 -10.61 -19.66 -10.06
C LEU A 160 -10.42 -21.17 -10.10
N ILE A 161 -9.93 -21.71 -11.25
CA ILE A 161 -9.60 -23.14 -11.40
C ILE A 161 -8.59 -23.55 -10.32
N ASP A 162 -7.49 -22.81 -10.14
CA ASP A 162 -6.47 -23.11 -9.14
C ASP A 162 -7.05 -23.14 -7.71
N ILE A 163 -8.00 -22.26 -7.39
CA ILE A 163 -8.66 -22.22 -6.07
C ILE A 163 -9.56 -23.46 -5.90
N CYS A 164 -10.37 -23.80 -6.89
CA CYS A 164 -11.24 -24.97 -6.85
C CYS A 164 -10.44 -26.27 -6.72
N GLU A 165 -9.35 -26.42 -7.46
CA GLU A 165 -8.47 -27.57 -7.39
C GLU A 165 -7.77 -27.70 -6.01
N ALA A 166 -7.33 -26.56 -5.44
CA ALA A 166 -6.59 -26.56 -4.18
C ALA A 166 -7.45 -26.75 -2.92
N ARG A 167 -8.73 -26.33 -2.96
CA ARG A 167 -9.58 -26.22 -1.77
C ARG A 167 -10.93 -26.92 -1.86
N GLY A 168 -11.28 -27.46 -3.03
CA GLY A 168 -12.62 -27.93 -3.35
C GLY A 168 -13.60 -26.80 -3.67
N GLU A 169 -14.77 -27.14 -4.18
CA GLU A 169 -15.80 -26.16 -4.62
C GLU A 169 -16.35 -25.30 -3.49
N ASP A 170 -16.31 -25.78 -2.24
CA ASP A 170 -16.80 -25.06 -1.05
C ASP A 170 -15.97 -23.83 -0.66
N ALA A 171 -14.82 -23.62 -1.27
CA ALA A 171 -13.91 -22.51 -0.91
C ALA A 171 -14.33 -21.15 -1.47
N LEU A 172 -15.41 -21.09 -2.27
CA LEU A 172 -15.92 -19.87 -2.91
C LEU A 172 -17.20 -19.34 -2.24
N GLY A 173 -17.73 -20.07 -1.27
CA GLY A 173 -18.93 -19.69 -0.51
C GLY A 173 -18.70 -18.69 0.62
#